data_b88d62141219c149de7e5dd9e97d186a
#
_entry.id   b88d62141219c149de7e5dd9e97d186a
#
_cell.length_a   1.000
_cell.length_b   1.000
_cell.length_c   1.000
_cell.angle_alpha   90.00
_cell.angle_beta   90.00
_cell.angle_gamma   90.00
#
_symmetry.space_group_name_H-M   'P 1'
#
loop_
_entity.id
_entity.type
_entity.pdbx_description
1 polymer ?
#
loop_
_entity_poly.entity_id
_entity_poly.type
_entity_poly.pdbx_seq_one_letter_code
_entity_poly.pdbx_strand_id
1 'polypeptide(L)'
;MGTLVLVLIGNGVVANVVLKKTLGSAAGWLTIVFGFGLAVVAGVFVAIACGSGDAHINPAVTLAFAISSGDFSKFVPYLIAQVLGGFFGGMLVWVHFMPHWAETPDPGSKLACFSTGPAIRNTVHNMVSEIIGTFLLVLAIASIVKTSPAPGLVPFLVGAMVWAIGSGLGGTTGFAINPARDLGPRIAHALLPIPGKGGSDFTYGLTVPVLGGLIGGALAGLFIRVAHL
;
A
#
# COMPACT_ATOMS: atom_id res chain seq x y z
N MET A 1 -2.86 12.71 -5.62
CA MET A 1 -4.23 12.49 -5.10
C MET A 1 -4.55 11.01 -4.95
N GLY A 2 -4.37 10.13 -5.95
CA GLY A 2 -4.74 8.71 -5.85
C GLY A 2 -4.15 7.97 -4.66
N THR A 3 -2.84 8.14 -4.39
CA THR A 3 -2.20 7.51 -3.22
C THR A 3 -2.73 8.06 -1.89
N LEU A 4 -3.09 9.33 -1.83
CA LEU A 4 -3.75 9.91 -0.65
C LEU A 4 -5.08 9.20 -0.36
N VAL A 5 -5.92 9.01 -1.38
CA VAL A 5 -7.22 8.34 -1.24
C VAL A 5 -7.03 6.86 -0.87
N LEU A 6 -6.09 6.18 -1.54
CA LEU A 6 -5.71 4.80 -1.18
C LEU A 6 -5.37 4.68 0.30
N VAL A 7 -4.48 5.55 0.81
CA VAL A 7 -4.02 5.49 2.20
C VAL A 7 -5.12 5.93 3.16
N LEU A 8 -5.87 6.98 2.85
CA LEU A 8 -6.96 7.43 3.71
C LEU A 8 -8.01 6.33 3.94
N ILE A 9 -8.46 5.66 2.88
CA ILE A 9 -9.45 4.58 3.01
C ILE A 9 -8.80 3.32 3.59
N GLY A 10 -7.69 2.84 3.03
CA GLY A 10 -7.06 1.59 3.43
C GLY A 10 -6.57 1.60 4.89
N ASN A 11 -5.81 2.63 5.28
CA ASN A 11 -5.38 2.79 6.66
C ASN A 11 -6.55 3.17 7.58
N GLY A 12 -7.56 3.87 7.07
CA GLY A 12 -8.82 4.13 7.76
C GLY A 12 -9.56 2.84 8.13
N VAL A 13 -9.61 1.85 7.23
CA VAL A 13 -10.18 0.53 7.54
C VAL A 13 -9.38 -0.16 8.64
N VAL A 14 -8.05 -0.12 8.58
CA VAL A 14 -7.22 -0.67 9.67
C VAL A 14 -7.54 0.04 10.98
N ALA A 15 -7.56 1.37 11.00
CA ALA A 15 -7.89 2.15 12.20
C ALA A 15 -9.27 1.78 12.76
N ASN A 16 -10.27 1.62 11.89
CA ASN A 16 -11.61 1.21 12.28
C ASN A 16 -11.63 -0.19 12.92
N VAL A 17 -10.75 -1.10 12.50
CA VAL A 17 -10.69 -2.47 13.03
C VAL A 17 -9.86 -2.57 14.31
N VAL A 18 -8.72 -1.85 14.40
CA VAL A 18 -7.76 -2.08 15.49
C VAL A 18 -7.85 -1.07 16.64
N LEU A 19 -8.35 0.16 16.39
CA LEU A 19 -8.51 1.15 17.44
C LEU A 19 -9.71 0.80 18.33
N LYS A 20 -9.60 1.18 19.58
CA LYS A 20 -10.67 0.95 20.56
C LYS A 20 -11.84 1.92 20.36
N LYS A 21 -13.03 1.45 20.72
CA LYS A 21 -14.29 2.23 20.69
C LYS A 21 -14.75 2.70 19.30
N THR A 22 -14.16 2.18 18.20
CA THR A 22 -14.73 2.34 16.87
C THR A 22 -15.91 1.37 16.70
N LEU A 23 -16.82 1.67 15.79
CA LEU A 23 -17.95 0.77 15.48
C LEU A 23 -17.49 -0.52 14.78
N GLY A 24 -16.35 -0.49 14.08
CA GLY A 24 -15.75 -1.64 13.41
C GLY A 24 -14.69 -2.37 14.23
N SER A 25 -14.55 -2.05 15.53
CA SER A 25 -13.52 -2.67 16.39
C SER A 25 -13.64 -4.19 16.38
N ALA A 26 -12.52 -4.87 16.16
CA ALA A 26 -12.40 -6.34 16.07
C ALA A 26 -13.15 -7.00 14.89
N ALA A 27 -13.53 -6.26 13.84
CA ALA A 27 -14.16 -6.83 12.64
C ALA A 27 -13.25 -7.79 11.83
N GLY A 28 -11.97 -7.83 12.14
CA GLY A 28 -11.05 -8.88 11.70
C GLY A 28 -10.36 -8.61 10.35
N TRP A 29 -9.48 -9.58 9.99
CA TRP A 29 -8.58 -9.49 8.84
C TRP A 29 -9.30 -9.34 7.49
N LEU A 30 -10.41 -10.05 7.29
CA LEU A 30 -11.16 -10.00 6.03
C LEU A 30 -11.70 -8.59 5.74
N THR A 31 -12.12 -7.85 6.77
CA THR A 31 -12.55 -6.46 6.63
C THR A 31 -11.39 -5.58 6.15
N ILE A 32 -10.19 -5.78 6.70
CA ILE A 32 -8.99 -5.02 6.32
C ILE A 32 -8.65 -5.27 4.85
N VAL A 33 -8.53 -6.53 4.43
CA VAL A 33 -8.08 -6.85 3.06
C VAL A 33 -9.12 -6.46 2.01
N PHE A 34 -10.40 -6.62 2.30
CA PHE A 34 -11.48 -6.15 1.44
C PHE A 34 -11.46 -4.62 1.29
N GLY A 35 -11.36 -3.91 2.42
CA GLY A 35 -11.30 -2.46 2.43
C GLY A 35 -10.08 -1.91 1.69
N PHE A 36 -8.90 -2.56 1.79
CA PHE A 36 -7.73 -2.19 1.00
C PHE A 36 -7.93 -2.41 -0.50
N GLY A 37 -8.58 -3.50 -0.91
CA GLY A 37 -8.96 -3.70 -2.31
C GLY A 37 -9.80 -2.54 -2.86
N LEU A 38 -10.85 -2.16 -2.14
CA LEU A 38 -11.71 -1.02 -2.50
C LEU A 38 -10.98 0.33 -2.42
N ALA A 39 -10.06 0.49 -1.49
CA ALA A 39 -9.21 1.68 -1.40
C ALA A 39 -8.34 1.86 -2.64
N VAL A 40 -7.80 0.76 -3.20
CA VAL A 40 -7.07 0.78 -4.47
C VAL A 40 -8.00 1.17 -5.61
N VAL A 41 -9.19 0.59 -5.71
CA VAL A 41 -10.19 0.98 -6.73
C VAL A 41 -10.43 2.49 -6.71
N ALA A 42 -10.76 3.04 -5.55
CA ALA A 42 -11.02 4.46 -5.38
C ALA A 42 -9.78 5.32 -5.72
N GLY A 43 -8.60 4.89 -5.24
CA GLY A 43 -7.33 5.58 -5.49
C GLY A 43 -6.99 5.65 -6.98
N VAL A 44 -7.18 4.57 -7.72
CA VAL A 44 -6.94 4.53 -9.18
C VAL A 44 -7.92 5.43 -9.91
N PHE A 45 -9.23 5.37 -9.62
CA PHE A 45 -10.19 6.27 -10.26
C PHE A 45 -9.88 7.74 -9.99
N VAL A 46 -9.54 8.11 -8.76
CA VAL A 46 -9.17 9.49 -8.42
C VAL A 46 -7.87 9.89 -9.13
N ALA A 47 -6.88 9.01 -9.24
CA ALA A 47 -5.64 9.31 -9.96
C ALA A 47 -5.93 9.62 -11.43
N ILE A 48 -6.74 8.79 -12.09
CA ILE A 48 -7.16 9.00 -13.50
C ILE A 48 -7.90 10.33 -13.63
N ALA A 49 -8.89 10.60 -12.80
CA ALA A 49 -9.68 11.83 -12.82
C ALA A 49 -8.83 13.09 -12.58
N CYS A 50 -7.72 12.97 -11.83
CA CYS A 50 -6.74 14.03 -11.62
C CYS A 50 -5.64 14.11 -12.69
N GLY A 51 -5.79 13.42 -13.83
CA GLY A 51 -4.90 13.53 -14.98
C GLY A 51 -3.73 12.55 -15.01
N SER A 52 -3.65 11.58 -14.08
CA SER A 52 -2.65 10.51 -14.13
C SER A 52 -3.21 9.31 -14.90
N GLY A 53 -3.02 9.27 -16.21
CA GLY A 53 -3.55 8.18 -17.05
C GLY A 53 -3.02 6.79 -16.67
N ASP A 54 -1.77 6.70 -16.21
CA ASP A 54 -1.15 5.43 -15.78
C ASP A 54 -1.64 5.00 -14.38
N ALA A 55 -2.03 5.94 -13.53
CA ALA A 55 -2.58 5.75 -12.19
C ALA A 55 -1.83 4.71 -11.32
N HIS A 56 -0.50 4.68 -11.38
CA HIS A 56 0.32 3.64 -10.72
C HIS A 56 0.12 3.60 -9.20
N ILE A 57 -0.06 4.75 -8.53
CA ILE A 57 -0.24 4.93 -7.08
C ILE A 57 0.69 4.07 -6.19
N ASN A 58 1.78 3.54 -6.77
CA ASN A 58 2.71 2.58 -6.15
C ASN A 58 4.10 2.70 -6.81
N PRO A 59 5.17 3.03 -6.07
CA PRO A 59 6.52 3.13 -6.61
C PRO A 59 7.05 1.83 -7.23
N ALA A 60 6.67 0.67 -6.69
CA ALA A 60 7.09 -0.63 -7.22
C ALA A 60 6.45 -0.89 -8.61
N VAL A 61 5.19 -0.51 -8.79
CA VAL A 61 4.51 -0.56 -10.09
C VAL A 61 5.17 0.42 -11.07
N THR A 62 5.46 1.65 -10.63
CA THR A 62 6.14 2.66 -11.47
C THR A 62 7.51 2.16 -11.91
N LEU A 63 8.29 1.57 -11.01
CA LEU A 63 9.60 0.99 -11.33
C LEU A 63 9.50 -0.15 -12.34
N ALA A 64 8.53 -1.04 -12.14
CA ALA A 64 8.33 -2.20 -13.00
C ALA A 64 8.02 -1.78 -14.46
N PHE A 65 7.09 -0.84 -14.65
CA PHE A 65 6.77 -0.34 -15.99
C PHE A 65 7.90 0.50 -16.58
N ALA A 66 8.68 1.22 -15.77
CA ALA A 66 9.89 1.89 -16.24
C ALA A 66 10.94 0.90 -16.76
N ILE A 67 11.17 -0.22 -16.07
CA ILE A 67 12.08 -1.28 -16.52
C ILE A 67 11.55 -1.98 -17.77
N SER A 68 10.27 -2.29 -17.81
CA SER A 68 9.65 -2.97 -18.95
C SER A 68 9.74 -2.14 -20.23
N SER A 69 9.40 -0.85 -20.16
CA SER A 69 9.43 0.08 -21.32
C SER A 69 10.82 0.64 -21.62
N GLY A 70 11.72 0.71 -20.64
CA GLY A 70 12.99 1.43 -20.72
C GLY A 70 12.88 2.94 -20.46
N ASP A 71 11.69 3.46 -20.14
CA ASP A 71 11.45 4.88 -19.85
C ASP A 71 11.31 5.15 -18.35
N PHE A 72 12.30 5.81 -17.76
CA PHE A 72 12.35 6.18 -16.35
C PHE A 72 11.89 7.63 -16.08
N SER A 73 11.44 8.36 -17.08
CA SER A 73 11.08 9.78 -16.95
C SER A 73 10.05 10.06 -15.86
N LYS A 74 9.11 9.16 -15.66
CA LYS A 74 8.04 9.26 -14.63
C LYS A 74 8.46 8.73 -13.25
N PHE A 75 9.57 7.97 -13.14
CA PHE A 75 9.85 7.25 -11.89
C PHE A 75 10.03 8.18 -10.71
N VAL A 76 10.93 9.17 -10.80
CA VAL A 76 11.22 10.08 -9.68
C VAL A 76 10.03 10.99 -9.36
N PRO A 77 9.39 11.67 -10.34
CA PRO A 77 8.20 12.50 -10.06
C PRO A 77 7.06 11.70 -9.41
N TYR A 78 6.81 10.49 -9.89
CA TYR A 78 5.75 9.64 -9.34
C TYR A 78 6.08 9.15 -7.93
N LEU A 79 7.33 8.73 -7.68
CA LEU A 79 7.80 8.33 -6.34
C LEU A 79 7.54 9.43 -5.30
N ILE A 80 7.95 10.67 -5.62
CA ILE A 80 7.76 11.81 -4.73
C ILE A 80 6.26 12.06 -4.49
N ALA A 81 5.47 12.15 -5.57
CA ALA A 81 4.03 12.41 -5.47
C ALA A 81 3.29 11.31 -4.70
N GLN A 82 3.69 10.04 -4.89
CA GLN A 82 3.08 8.90 -4.20
C GLN A 82 3.43 8.89 -2.70
N VAL A 83 4.69 9.14 -2.33
CA VAL A 83 5.10 9.21 -0.92
C VAL A 83 4.41 10.38 -0.21
N LEU A 84 4.36 11.56 -0.83
CA LEU A 84 3.62 12.71 -0.30
C LEU A 84 2.13 12.42 -0.18
N GLY A 85 1.54 11.76 -1.18
CA GLY A 85 0.14 11.32 -1.10
C GLY A 85 -0.11 10.38 0.08
N GLY A 86 0.78 9.40 0.28
CA GLY A 86 0.73 8.50 1.44
C GLY A 86 0.87 9.24 2.78
N PHE A 87 1.78 10.20 2.86
CA PHE A 87 1.97 11.04 4.04
C PHE A 87 0.70 11.82 4.41
N PHE A 88 0.13 12.56 3.45
CA PHE A 88 -1.09 13.32 3.69
C PHE A 88 -2.31 12.43 3.95
N GLY A 89 -2.39 11.26 3.29
CA GLY A 89 -3.42 10.26 3.59
C GLY A 89 -3.34 9.78 5.05
N GLY A 90 -2.12 9.49 5.54
CA GLY A 90 -1.89 9.14 6.95
C GLY A 90 -2.26 10.27 7.92
N MET A 91 -1.95 11.53 7.58
CA MET A 91 -2.38 12.68 8.39
C MET A 91 -3.91 12.75 8.48
N LEU A 92 -4.63 12.53 7.38
CA LEU A 92 -6.08 12.55 7.38
C LEU A 92 -6.68 11.40 8.21
N VAL A 93 -6.07 10.21 8.19
CA VAL A 93 -6.44 9.11 9.11
C VAL A 93 -6.29 9.54 10.55
N TRP A 94 -5.16 10.19 10.91
CA TRP A 94 -4.96 10.71 12.26
C TRP A 94 -6.04 11.69 12.68
N VAL A 95 -6.37 12.66 11.83
CA VAL A 95 -7.43 13.65 12.11
C VAL A 95 -8.78 12.97 12.25
N HIS A 96 -9.12 12.05 11.36
CA HIS A 96 -10.42 11.38 11.32
C HIS A 96 -10.69 10.54 12.59
N PHE A 97 -9.65 9.88 13.12
CA PHE A 97 -9.76 9.03 14.31
C PHE A 97 -9.26 9.72 15.59
N MET A 98 -9.21 11.04 15.64
CA MET A 98 -8.60 11.83 16.74
C MET A 98 -8.98 11.35 18.14
N PRO A 99 -10.26 11.13 18.49
CA PRO A 99 -10.63 10.71 19.85
C PRO A 99 -10.17 9.29 20.20
N HIS A 100 -9.96 8.44 19.20
CA HIS A 100 -9.68 7.01 19.43
C HIS A 100 -8.23 6.73 19.81
N TRP A 101 -7.30 7.65 19.53
CA TRP A 101 -5.88 7.46 19.83
C TRP A 101 -5.60 7.35 21.32
N ALA A 102 -6.23 8.18 22.14
CA ALA A 102 -6.09 8.14 23.59
C ALA A 102 -6.74 6.88 24.21
N GLU A 103 -7.81 6.38 23.59
CA GLU A 103 -8.54 5.20 24.04
C GLU A 103 -7.85 3.88 23.71
N THR A 104 -6.85 3.91 22.83
CA THR A 104 -6.11 2.72 22.39
C THR A 104 -4.75 2.66 23.08
N PRO A 105 -4.55 1.78 24.09
CA PRO A 105 -3.30 1.75 24.85
C PRO A 105 -2.13 1.13 24.07
N ASP A 106 -2.41 0.19 23.14
CA ASP A 106 -1.37 -0.55 22.42
C ASP A 106 -0.68 0.28 21.32
N PRO A 107 0.65 0.52 21.42
CA PRO A 107 1.40 1.26 20.42
C PRO A 107 1.44 0.55 19.04
N GLY A 108 1.43 -0.79 19.03
CA GLY A 108 1.45 -1.58 17.82
C GLY A 108 0.19 -1.36 16.99
N SER A 109 -0.98 -1.32 17.61
CA SER A 109 -2.24 -0.98 16.95
C SER A 109 -2.23 0.43 16.36
N LYS A 110 -1.60 1.39 17.05
CA LYS A 110 -1.47 2.76 16.53
C LYS A 110 -0.58 2.80 15.30
N LEU A 111 0.57 2.12 15.33
CA LEU A 111 1.46 2.03 14.17
C LEU A 111 0.81 1.31 12.99
N ALA A 112 0.03 0.25 13.26
CA ALA A 112 -0.67 -0.51 12.23
C ALA A 112 -1.68 0.34 11.43
N CYS A 113 -2.22 1.42 12.01
CA CYS A 113 -3.08 2.38 11.31
C CYS A 113 -2.33 3.22 10.26
N PHE A 114 -1.00 3.17 10.23
CA PHE A 114 -0.16 3.94 9.32
C PHE A 114 0.64 3.04 8.38
N SER A 115 1.24 1.98 8.90
CA SER A 115 2.21 1.17 8.17
C SER A 115 2.12 -0.29 8.56
N THR A 116 2.75 -1.14 7.74
CA THR A 116 2.76 -2.58 7.99
C THR A 116 3.82 -2.98 9.01
N GLY A 117 3.59 -4.13 9.62
CA GLY A 117 4.53 -4.81 10.50
C GLY A 117 4.42 -6.32 10.35
N PRO A 118 5.47 -7.07 10.69
CA PRO A 118 5.46 -8.51 10.53
C PRO A 118 4.69 -9.20 11.65
N ALA A 119 3.93 -10.25 11.30
CA ALA A 119 3.34 -11.15 12.29
C ALA A 119 4.44 -11.89 13.09
N ILE A 120 5.49 -12.32 12.39
CA ILE A 120 6.70 -12.91 12.98
C ILE A 120 7.89 -12.13 12.44
N ARG A 121 8.71 -11.55 13.33
CA ARG A 121 9.87 -10.74 12.92
C ARG A 121 11.03 -11.62 12.46
N ASN A 122 11.19 -11.70 11.15
CA ASN A 122 12.34 -12.29 10.47
C ASN A 122 12.59 -11.52 9.17
N THR A 123 13.62 -10.69 9.14
CA THR A 123 13.87 -9.77 8.03
C THR A 123 13.96 -10.46 6.67
N VAL A 124 14.67 -11.59 6.59
CA VAL A 124 14.85 -12.33 5.31
C VAL A 124 13.52 -12.89 4.81
N HIS A 125 12.79 -13.63 5.65
CA HIS A 125 11.52 -14.22 5.26
C HIS A 125 10.45 -13.16 4.98
N ASN A 126 10.41 -12.09 5.77
CA ASN A 126 9.49 -10.97 5.53
C ASN A 126 9.80 -10.25 4.21
N MET A 127 11.09 -10.05 3.89
CA MET A 127 11.50 -9.49 2.60
C MET A 127 11.07 -10.40 1.43
N VAL A 128 11.28 -11.70 1.53
CA VAL A 128 10.83 -12.68 0.51
C VAL A 128 9.31 -12.60 0.33
N SER A 129 8.53 -12.50 1.42
CA SER A 129 7.07 -12.33 1.36
C SER A 129 6.66 -11.07 0.59
N GLU A 130 7.30 -9.93 0.85
CA GLU A 130 7.01 -8.67 0.14
C GLU A 130 7.45 -8.72 -1.33
N ILE A 131 8.58 -9.36 -1.64
CA ILE A 131 9.03 -9.59 -3.02
C ILE A 131 7.99 -10.42 -3.80
N ILE A 132 7.55 -11.56 -3.24
CA ILE A 132 6.56 -12.43 -3.87
C ILE A 132 5.23 -11.69 -4.08
N GLY A 133 4.72 -11.03 -3.05
CA GLY A 133 3.44 -10.30 -3.12
C GLY A 133 3.47 -9.17 -4.14
N THR A 134 4.58 -8.42 -4.18
CA THR A 134 4.74 -7.31 -5.13
C THR A 134 4.95 -7.80 -6.57
N PHE A 135 5.76 -8.85 -6.76
CA PHE A 135 5.92 -9.48 -8.07
C PHE A 135 4.58 -9.92 -8.64
N LEU A 136 3.78 -10.65 -7.83
CA LEU A 136 2.46 -11.11 -8.23
C LEU A 136 1.52 -9.95 -8.55
N LEU A 137 1.51 -8.88 -7.74
CA LEU A 137 0.70 -7.70 -8.00
C LEU A 137 1.01 -7.08 -9.38
N VAL A 138 2.29 -6.84 -9.64
CA VAL A 138 2.74 -6.21 -10.89
C VAL A 138 2.45 -7.09 -12.09
N LEU A 139 2.72 -8.39 -11.99
CA LEU A 139 2.40 -9.37 -13.04
C LEU A 139 0.89 -9.37 -13.35
N ALA A 140 0.07 -9.37 -12.32
CA ALA A 140 -1.39 -9.33 -12.49
C ALA A 140 -1.86 -8.03 -13.14
N ILE A 141 -1.30 -6.87 -12.76
CA ILE A 141 -1.62 -5.58 -13.39
C ILE A 141 -1.26 -5.61 -14.89
N ALA A 142 -0.06 -6.07 -15.24
CA ALA A 142 0.37 -6.18 -16.63
C ALA A 142 -0.56 -7.10 -17.45
N SER A 143 -0.91 -8.26 -16.87
CA SER A 143 -1.84 -9.21 -17.50
C SER A 143 -3.24 -8.63 -17.68
N ILE A 144 -3.78 -7.91 -16.69
CA ILE A 144 -5.07 -7.23 -16.80
C ILE A 144 -5.03 -6.20 -17.91
N VAL A 145 -4.01 -5.34 -17.96
CA VAL A 145 -3.88 -4.30 -19.00
C VAL A 145 -3.74 -4.94 -20.38
N LYS A 146 -2.96 -6.00 -20.51
CA LYS A 146 -2.77 -6.75 -21.77
C LYS A 146 -4.06 -7.32 -22.34
N THR A 147 -5.00 -7.75 -21.48
CA THR A 147 -6.29 -8.30 -21.91
C THR A 147 -7.27 -7.23 -22.41
N SER A 148 -6.91 -5.95 -22.30
CA SER A 148 -7.71 -4.81 -22.77
C SER A 148 -9.18 -4.88 -22.32
N PRO A 149 -9.46 -4.96 -21.00
CA PRO A 149 -10.82 -5.08 -20.51
C PRO A 149 -11.66 -3.83 -20.83
N ALA A 150 -12.96 -3.94 -20.67
CA ALA A 150 -13.88 -2.82 -20.91
C ALA A 150 -13.45 -1.55 -20.14
N PRO A 151 -13.66 -0.35 -20.72
CA PRO A 151 -13.33 0.91 -20.06
C PRO A 151 -13.88 0.99 -18.63
N GLY A 152 -13.05 1.41 -17.68
CA GLY A 152 -13.42 1.53 -16.27
C GLY A 152 -13.33 0.23 -15.45
N LEU A 153 -13.12 -0.93 -16.08
CA LEU A 153 -13.02 -2.21 -15.36
C LEU A 153 -11.62 -2.42 -14.75
N VAL A 154 -10.56 -1.87 -15.36
CA VAL A 154 -9.18 -2.03 -14.87
C VAL A 154 -9.02 -1.66 -13.39
N PRO A 155 -9.49 -0.50 -12.91
CA PRO A 155 -9.36 -0.13 -11.50
C PRO A 155 -9.99 -1.18 -10.56
N PHE A 156 -11.15 -1.70 -10.92
CA PHE A 156 -11.84 -2.72 -10.13
C PHE A 156 -11.06 -4.04 -10.10
N LEU A 157 -10.55 -4.50 -11.23
CA LEU A 157 -9.74 -5.73 -11.33
C LEU A 157 -8.44 -5.61 -10.54
N VAL A 158 -7.76 -4.46 -10.60
CA VAL A 158 -6.53 -4.21 -9.81
C VAL A 158 -6.85 -4.23 -8.32
N GLY A 159 -7.93 -3.59 -7.88
CA GLY A 159 -8.36 -3.64 -6.49
C GLY A 159 -8.74 -5.05 -6.03
N ALA A 160 -9.41 -5.83 -6.88
CA ALA A 160 -9.72 -7.24 -6.61
C ALA A 160 -8.44 -8.08 -6.45
N MET A 161 -7.39 -7.83 -7.23
CA MET A 161 -6.09 -8.49 -7.08
C MET A 161 -5.42 -8.12 -5.76
N VAL A 162 -5.47 -6.85 -5.33
CA VAL A 162 -4.95 -6.45 -4.01
C VAL A 162 -5.72 -7.15 -2.89
N TRP A 163 -7.05 -7.25 -3.00
CA TRP A 163 -7.87 -8.02 -2.06
C TRP A 163 -7.46 -9.51 -2.04
N ALA A 164 -7.27 -10.14 -3.19
CA ALA A 164 -6.84 -11.55 -3.29
C ALA A 164 -5.46 -11.76 -2.66
N ILE A 165 -4.47 -10.89 -2.97
CA ILE A 165 -3.13 -10.94 -2.39
C ILE A 165 -3.18 -10.75 -0.87
N GLY A 166 -3.94 -9.78 -0.39
CA GLY A 166 -4.12 -9.56 1.05
C GLY A 166 -4.74 -10.76 1.76
N SER A 167 -5.74 -11.39 1.14
CA SER A 167 -6.41 -12.58 1.68
C SER A 167 -5.50 -13.82 1.69
N GLY A 168 -4.75 -14.05 0.61
CA GLY A 168 -3.93 -15.25 0.43
C GLY A 168 -2.51 -15.15 1.00
N LEU A 169 -1.88 -13.97 0.93
CA LEU A 169 -0.46 -13.79 1.23
C LEU A 169 -0.19 -12.75 2.32
N GLY A 170 -1.19 -11.95 2.69
CA GLY A 170 -0.98 -10.79 3.55
C GLY A 170 -0.68 -11.07 5.01
N GLY A 171 -0.96 -12.28 5.50
CA GLY A 171 -0.85 -12.62 6.92
C GLY A 171 0.57 -12.61 7.49
N THR A 172 1.60 -12.61 6.66
CA THR A 172 3.01 -12.62 7.09
C THR A 172 3.56 -11.24 7.44
N THR A 173 3.23 -10.22 6.63
CA THR A 173 3.86 -8.89 6.67
C THR A 173 2.84 -7.74 6.70
N GLY A 174 1.56 -8.03 6.50
CA GLY A 174 0.55 -7.00 6.27
C GLY A 174 0.49 -6.54 4.80
N PHE A 175 1.07 -7.30 3.86
CA PHE A 175 1.03 -7.05 2.41
C PHE A 175 1.21 -5.57 2.04
N ALA A 176 2.33 -4.99 2.42
CA ALA A 176 2.62 -3.61 2.03
C ALA A 176 2.57 -3.47 0.51
N ILE A 177 3.31 -4.32 -0.22
CA ILE A 177 3.37 -4.43 -1.68
C ILE A 177 3.39 -3.07 -2.43
N ASN A 178 3.63 -2.00 -1.68
CA ASN A 178 3.62 -0.62 -2.14
C ASN A 178 4.49 0.24 -1.21
N PRO A 179 5.70 0.63 -1.62
CA PRO A 179 6.59 1.44 -0.81
C PRO A 179 5.99 2.76 -0.33
N ALA A 180 5.16 3.44 -1.12
CA ALA A 180 4.58 4.72 -0.73
C ALA A 180 3.43 4.55 0.28
N ARG A 181 2.67 3.47 0.17
CA ARG A 181 1.58 3.12 1.10
C ARG A 181 2.12 2.78 2.50
N ASP A 182 3.39 2.39 2.61
CA ASP A 182 4.04 2.14 3.89
C ASP A 182 4.87 3.35 4.36
N LEU A 183 5.80 3.84 3.55
CA LEU A 183 6.75 4.88 3.94
C LEU A 183 6.08 6.24 4.21
N GLY A 184 5.18 6.66 3.33
CA GLY A 184 4.50 7.96 3.49
C GLY A 184 3.79 8.10 4.83
N PRO A 185 2.84 7.21 5.16
CA PRO A 185 2.15 7.29 6.44
C PRO A 185 3.05 6.89 7.62
N ARG A 186 4.11 6.09 7.46
CA ARG A 186 5.10 5.84 8.51
C ARG A 186 5.83 7.12 8.91
N ILE A 187 6.15 7.99 7.97
CA ILE A 187 6.68 9.34 8.24
C ILE A 187 5.62 10.17 8.98
N ALA A 188 4.35 10.12 8.56
CA ALA A 188 3.28 10.81 9.27
C ALA A 188 3.18 10.33 10.73
N HIS A 189 3.18 9.02 10.98
CA HIS A 189 3.20 8.45 12.33
C HIS A 189 4.37 8.99 13.18
N ALA A 190 5.55 9.11 12.59
CA ALA A 190 6.73 9.63 13.32
C ALA A 190 6.55 11.09 13.76
N LEU A 191 5.95 11.91 12.92
CA LEU A 191 5.83 13.36 13.14
C LEU A 191 4.59 13.76 13.94
N LEU A 192 3.50 13.00 13.85
CA LEU A 192 2.22 13.37 14.46
C LEU A 192 2.21 13.16 15.98
N PRO A 193 1.54 14.03 16.74
CA PRO A 193 1.45 13.96 18.20
C PRO A 193 0.39 12.93 18.64
N ILE A 194 0.63 11.65 18.38
CA ILE A 194 -0.26 10.57 18.77
C ILE A 194 0.07 10.13 20.21
N PRO A 195 -0.87 10.19 21.16
CA PRO A 195 -0.62 9.80 22.54
C PRO A 195 -0.12 8.35 22.64
N GLY A 196 1.04 8.11 23.28
CA GLY A 196 1.57 6.77 23.51
C GLY A 196 1.82 5.93 22.26
N LYS A 197 2.22 6.54 21.14
CA LYS A 197 2.38 5.88 19.83
C LYS A 197 3.57 4.91 19.73
N GLY A 198 4.57 5.05 20.59
CA GLY A 198 5.81 4.28 20.46
C GLY A 198 6.68 4.68 19.27
N GLY A 199 7.56 3.79 18.84
CA GLY A 199 8.44 3.98 17.68
C GLY A 199 7.73 3.73 16.35
N SER A 200 8.30 4.27 15.26
CA SER A 200 7.75 4.10 13.90
C SER A 200 8.42 2.97 13.09
N ASP A 201 9.33 2.23 13.68
CA ASP A 201 10.02 1.05 13.11
C ASP A 201 10.55 1.26 11.69
N PHE A 202 11.31 2.34 11.46
CA PHE A 202 11.87 2.67 10.15
C PHE A 202 12.83 1.61 9.62
N THR A 203 13.56 0.91 10.51
CA THR A 203 14.46 -0.17 10.08
C THR A 203 13.68 -1.25 9.32
N TYR A 204 12.56 -1.71 9.87
CA TYR A 204 11.68 -2.64 9.17
C TYR A 204 11.07 -2.01 7.91
N GLY A 205 10.50 -0.81 8.04
CA GLY A 205 9.82 -0.13 6.94
C GLY A 205 10.68 0.07 5.71
N LEU A 206 11.94 0.47 5.88
CA LEU A 206 12.86 0.69 4.78
C LEU A 206 13.40 -0.62 4.19
N THR A 207 13.69 -1.63 5.04
CA THR A 207 14.28 -2.88 4.57
C THR A 207 13.25 -3.84 3.97
N VAL A 208 12.06 -3.95 4.54
CA VAL A 208 11.08 -4.95 4.10
C VAL A 208 10.04 -4.37 3.14
N PRO A 209 9.14 -3.46 3.53
CA PRO A 209 8.14 -2.91 2.61
C PRO A 209 8.73 -2.12 1.45
N VAL A 210 9.73 -1.26 1.71
CA VAL A 210 10.29 -0.40 0.66
C VAL A 210 11.22 -1.19 -0.24
N LEU A 211 12.31 -1.77 0.29
CA LEU A 211 13.29 -2.46 -0.53
C LEU A 211 12.73 -3.77 -1.11
N GLY A 212 12.01 -4.57 -0.32
CA GLY A 212 11.37 -5.80 -0.80
C GLY A 212 10.35 -5.52 -1.90
N GLY A 213 9.52 -4.46 -1.73
CA GLY A 213 8.59 -4.02 -2.76
C GLY A 213 9.27 -3.57 -4.05
N LEU A 214 10.35 -2.78 -3.96
CA LEU A 214 11.11 -2.34 -5.13
C LEU A 214 11.79 -3.52 -5.85
N ILE A 215 12.37 -4.47 -5.11
CA ILE A 215 12.96 -5.68 -5.70
C ILE A 215 11.88 -6.51 -6.41
N GLY A 216 10.74 -6.76 -5.78
CA GLY A 216 9.62 -7.50 -6.38
C GLY A 216 9.10 -6.82 -7.64
N GLY A 217 8.95 -5.49 -7.62
CA GLY A 217 8.58 -4.69 -8.79
C GLY A 217 9.61 -4.77 -9.92
N ALA A 218 10.91 -4.64 -9.60
CA ALA A 218 11.99 -4.74 -10.59
C ALA A 218 12.03 -6.12 -11.27
N LEU A 219 11.93 -7.19 -10.48
CA LEU A 219 11.88 -8.56 -11.02
C LEU A 219 10.66 -8.77 -11.92
N ALA A 220 9.49 -8.26 -11.53
CA ALA A 220 8.30 -8.33 -12.36
C ALA A 220 8.45 -7.52 -13.65
N GLY A 221 9.04 -6.31 -13.60
CA GLY A 221 9.30 -5.49 -14.77
C GLY A 221 10.24 -6.17 -15.77
N LEU A 222 11.29 -6.83 -15.28
CA LEU A 222 12.17 -7.65 -16.12
C LEU A 222 11.42 -8.83 -16.74
N PHE A 223 10.59 -9.52 -15.97
CA PHE A 223 9.79 -10.64 -16.47
C PHE A 223 8.80 -10.18 -17.56
N ILE A 224 8.08 -9.08 -17.34
CA ILE A 224 7.15 -8.49 -18.30
C ILE A 224 7.85 -8.16 -19.63
N ARG A 225 9.05 -7.56 -19.55
CA ARG A 225 9.87 -7.23 -20.72
C ARG A 225 10.26 -8.46 -21.52
N VAL A 226 10.72 -9.53 -20.85
CA VAL A 226 11.15 -10.78 -21.52
C VAL A 226 9.94 -11.57 -22.05
N ALA A 227 8.84 -11.59 -21.31
CA ALA A 227 7.62 -12.30 -21.68
C ALA A 227 6.75 -11.55 -22.70
N HIS A 228 7.12 -10.31 -23.07
CA HIS A 228 6.34 -9.44 -23.97
C HIS A 228 4.88 -9.24 -23.53
N LEU A 229 4.66 -9.11 -22.22
CA LEU A 229 3.34 -8.85 -21.61
C LEU A 229 2.95 -7.37 -21.71
#